data_e5b571d20d00ce2f315cc2acf1b285e3
#
_entry.id   e5b571d20d00ce2f315cc2acf1b285e3
#
_cell.length_a   1.000
_cell.length_b   1.000
_cell.length_c   1.000
_cell.angle_alpha   90.00
_cell.angle_beta   90.00
_cell.angle_gamma   90.00
#
_symmetry.space_group_name_H-M   'P 1'
#
loop_
_entity.id
_entity.type
_entity.pdbx_description
1 polymer ?
#
loop_
_entity_poly.entity_id
_entity_poly.type
_entity_poly.pdbx_seq_one_letter_code
_entity_poly.pdbx_strand_id
1 'polypeptide(L)'
;MNPVVAIVGTLDTKGEEVEFIKDELSRLECNTVVIDVGTLHPPMSQCDVSREDVAIAAGITMEAIHLKGDRRFAVESVILGASRIAASLLKDGRLSGIVSVGGGTGTHIGMGIMRSLPLGVPKLMVSTVASRDMSRLIGTKDIAVMHSVVDILGLNPISRKILSNAAAAIAGMAKDSRKIQSQKMIVGLTSFGFITEGAMKVKSKLESSGYEVAPFHANGTGGMAMEDLIEQGVINAVVDLALHEFPDSLY
;
A
#
# COMPACT_ATOMS: atom_id res chain seq x y z
N MET A 1 -11.39 -9.48 18.30
CA MET A 1 -10.22 -8.65 18.65
C MET A 1 -10.31 -7.36 17.86
N ASN A 2 -9.89 -6.22 18.45
CA ASN A 2 -9.84 -4.97 17.71
C ASN A 2 -8.82 -5.08 16.57
N PRO A 3 -9.11 -4.51 15.39
CA PRO A 3 -8.16 -4.52 14.27
C PRO A 3 -6.89 -3.74 14.64
N VAL A 4 -5.76 -4.14 14.08
CA VAL A 4 -4.47 -3.49 14.29
C VAL A 4 -4.08 -2.73 13.02
N VAL A 5 -3.91 -1.42 13.12
CA VAL A 5 -3.48 -0.55 12.01
C VAL A 5 -2.03 -0.11 12.22
N ALA A 6 -1.16 -0.41 11.26
CA ALA A 6 0.18 0.16 11.26
C ALA A 6 0.12 1.63 10.80
N ILE A 7 0.78 2.52 11.55
CA ILE A 7 0.96 3.92 11.20
C ILE A 7 2.42 4.12 10.84
N VAL A 8 2.70 4.46 9.59
CA VAL A 8 4.05 4.69 9.08
C VAL A 8 4.29 6.18 8.90
N GLY A 9 5.31 6.71 9.53
CA GLY A 9 5.64 8.13 9.41
C GLY A 9 7.11 8.44 9.68
N THR A 10 7.59 9.55 9.15
CA THR A 10 8.90 10.13 9.48
C THR A 10 8.76 10.91 10.78
N LEU A 11 8.94 10.25 11.92
CA LEU A 11 8.66 10.85 13.24
C LEU A 11 9.59 12.01 13.61
N ASP A 12 10.68 12.15 12.90
CA ASP A 12 11.58 13.30 12.97
C ASP A 12 10.97 14.61 12.41
N THR A 13 9.86 14.51 11.66
CA THR A 13 9.21 15.68 11.03
C THR A 13 7.69 15.63 11.09
N LYS A 14 7.08 14.46 11.35
CA LYS A 14 5.61 14.23 11.32
C LYS A 14 5.09 13.57 12.59
N GLY A 15 5.82 13.71 13.70
CA GLY A 15 5.45 13.11 14.97
C GLY A 15 4.05 13.52 15.46
N GLU A 16 3.71 14.81 15.37
CA GLU A 16 2.39 15.32 15.80
C GLU A 16 1.24 14.74 14.98
N GLU A 17 1.41 14.67 13.67
CA GLU A 17 0.39 14.14 12.77
C GLU A 17 0.20 12.63 12.96
N VAL A 18 1.29 11.90 13.19
CA VAL A 18 1.24 10.46 13.47
C VAL A 18 0.55 10.20 14.82
N GLU A 19 0.88 10.97 15.84
CA GLU A 19 0.24 10.86 17.16
C GLU A 19 -1.26 11.18 17.08
N PHE A 20 -1.64 12.21 16.34
CA PHE A 20 -3.04 12.53 16.09
C PHE A 20 -3.79 11.39 15.39
N ILE A 21 -3.22 10.75 14.37
CA ILE A 21 -3.82 9.60 13.70
C ILE A 21 -3.97 8.43 14.69
N LYS A 22 -2.96 8.20 15.54
CA LYS A 22 -2.98 7.15 16.59
C LYS A 22 -4.15 7.37 17.57
N ASP A 23 -4.33 8.60 18.03
CA ASP A 23 -5.42 8.95 18.94
C ASP A 23 -6.79 8.76 18.28
N GLU A 24 -6.95 9.21 17.05
CA GLU A 24 -8.20 9.03 16.29
C GLU A 24 -8.51 7.54 16.07
N LEU A 25 -7.51 6.71 15.75
CA LEU A 25 -7.69 5.27 15.59
C LEU A 25 -8.05 4.59 16.92
N SER A 26 -7.44 5.03 18.02
CA SER A 26 -7.80 4.55 19.37
C SER A 26 -9.26 4.85 19.72
N ARG A 27 -9.74 6.05 19.41
CA ARG A 27 -11.17 6.44 19.57
C ARG A 27 -12.11 5.60 18.71
N LEU A 28 -11.61 5.08 17.60
CA LEU A 28 -12.33 4.19 16.69
C LEU A 28 -12.13 2.70 17.04
N GLU A 29 -11.64 2.39 18.24
CA GLU A 29 -11.43 1.03 18.74
C GLU A 29 -10.48 0.19 17.86
N CYS A 30 -9.50 0.82 17.24
CA CYS A 30 -8.40 0.15 16.54
C CYS A 30 -7.14 0.19 17.42
N ASN A 31 -6.45 -0.93 17.53
CA ASN A 31 -5.09 -0.96 18.05
C ASN A 31 -4.13 -0.42 16.98
N THR A 32 -2.99 0.10 17.40
CA THR A 32 -2.02 0.67 16.48
C THR A 32 -0.62 0.10 16.69
N VAL A 33 0.18 0.09 15.63
CA VAL A 33 1.63 -0.12 15.65
C VAL A 33 2.26 1.03 14.89
N VAL A 34 2.98 1.90 15.59
CA VAL A 34 3.68 3.05 15.01
C VAL A 34 5.07 2.63 14.58
N ILE A 35 5.38 2.81 13.29
CA ILE A 35 6.66 2.48 12.66
C ILE A 35 7.35 3.77 12.25
N ASP A 36 8.50 4.08 12.87
CA ASP A 36 9.32 5.24 12.50
C ASP A 36 10.20 4.92 11.29
N VAL A 37 10.06 5.74 10.25
CA VAL A 37 10.89 5.69 9.03
C VAL A 37 11.66 6.98 8.81
N GLY A 38 11.86 7.78 9.86
CA GLY A 38 12.67 9.00 9.86
C GLY A 38 14.16 8.70 9.68
N THR A 39 14.87 9.53 8.92
CA THR A 39 16.29 9.33 8.62
C THR A 39 17.16 10.54 8.90
N LEU A 40 16.58 11.68 9.33
CA LEU A 40 17.30 12.95 9.46
C LEU A 40 17.61 13.31 10.91
N HIS A 41 16.59 13.39 11.75
CA HIS A 41 16.70 13.86 13.14
C HIS A 41 16.13 12.83 14.11
N PRO A 42 16.38 12.94 15.43
CA PRO A 42 15.70 12.14 16.43
C PRO A 42 14.18 12.24 16.31
N PRO A 43 13.44 11.17 16.63
CA PRO A 43 11.97 11.19 16.56
C PRO A 43 11.37 12.19 17.56
N MET A 44 10.29 12.85 17.18
CA MET A 44 9.56 13.83 18.00
C MET A 44 8.44 13.18 18.84
N SER A 45 8.12 11.91 18.57
CA SER A 45 7.08 11.14 19.27
C SER A 45 7.52 9.70 19.49
N GLN A 46 6.77 8.98 20.33
CA GLN A 46 7.04 7.56 20.60
C GLN A 46 6.59 6.66 19.44
N CYS A 47 7.31 5.55 19.25
CA CYS A 47 7.00 4.51 18.29
C CYS A 47 7.05 3.12 18.92
N ASP A 48 6.41 2.14 18.28
CA ASP A 48 6.47 0.73 18.65
C ASP A 48 7.62 0.02 17.93
N VAL A 49 7.99 0.54 16.75
CA VAL A 49 9.11 0.07 15.93
C VAL A 49 9.98 1.28 15.63
N SER A 50 11.20 1.26 16.15
CA SER A 50 12.15 2.35 15.96
C SER A 50 12.77 2.33 14.55
N ARG A 51 13.29 3.46 14.11
CA ARG A 51 14.06 3.54 12.86
C ARG A 51 15.32 2.67 12.90
N GLU A 52 15.88 2.45 14.09
CA GLU A 52 16.98 1.52 14.31
C GLU A 52 16.54 0.07 14.02
N ASP A 53 15.36 -0.34 14.51
CA ASP A 53 14.76 -1.65 14.19
C ASP A 53 14.48 -1.79 12.70
N VAL A 54 13.98 -0.71 12.06
CA VAL A 54 13.75 -0.66 10.61
C VAL A 54 15.07 -0.83 9.86
N ALA A 55 16.14 -0.15 10.25
CA ALA A 55 17.47 -0.30 9.62
C ALA A 55 18.01 -1.73 9.80
N ILE A 56 17.91 -2.30 11.01
CA ILE A 56 18.31 -3.68 11.28
C ILE A 56 17.53 -4.66 10.42
N ALA A 57 16.23 -4.47 10.28
CA ALA A 57 15.39 -5.29 9.41
C ALA A 57 15.78 -5.20 7.93
N ALA A 58 16.34 -4.06 7.50
CA ALA A 58 16.94 -3.89 6.17
C ALA A 58 18.31 -4.60 6.02
N GLY A 59 18.94 -5.01 7.12
CA GLY A 59 20.29 -5.59 7.15
C GLY A 59 21.41 -4.55 7.23
N ILE A 60 21.12 -3.38 7.79
CA ILE A 60 22.04 -2.24 7.92
C ILE A 60 21.82 -1.54 9.26
N THR A 61 22.69 -0.60 9.64
CA THR A 61 22.49 0.24 10.82
C THR A 61 22.18 1.69 10.42
N MET A 62 21.55 2.46 11.32
CA MET A 62 21.28 3.88 11.09
C MET A 62 22.57 4.68 10.92
N GLU A 63 23.66 4.32 11.64
CA GLU A 63 24.98 4.96 11.49
C GLU A 63 25.51 4.76 10.07
N ALA A 64 25.38 3.57 9.50
CA ALA A 64 25.83 3.29 8.14
C ALA A 64 25.00 4.07 7.09
N ILE A 65 23.70 4.25 7.33
CA ILE A 65 22.85 5.10 6.49
C ILE A 65 23.34 6.56 6.55
N HIS A 66 23.61 7.09 7.74
CA HIS A 66 24.08 8.46 7.92
C HIS A 66 25.49 8.67 7.34
N LEU A 67 26.41 7.73 7.57
CA LEU A 67 27.78 7.81 7.04
C LEU A 67 27.82 7.82 5.51
N LYS A 68 26.91 7.11 4.85
CA LYS A 68 26.83 7.10 3.39
C LYS A 68 26.37 8.43 2.81
N GLY A 69 25.56 9.21 3.55
CA GLY A 69 25.08 10.53 3.16
C GLY A 69 24.25 10.56 1.87
N ASP A 70 23.78 9.39 1.40
CA ASP A 70 23.00 9.24 0.17
C ASP A 70 21.51 9.12 0.52
N ARG A 71 20.74 10.16 0.16
CA ARG A 71 19.31 10.22 0.42
C ARG A 71 18.53 9.07 -0.23
N ARG A 72 18.89 8.70 -1.45
CA ARG A 72 18.22 7.60 -2.16
C ARG A 72 18.45 6.28 -1.43
N PHE A 73 19.68 6.01 -1.06
CA PHE A 73 20.04 4.82 -0.30
C PHE A 73 19.31 4.77 1.06
N ALA A 74 19.23 5.90 1.78
CA ALA A 74 18.50 5.98 3.04
C ALA A 74 17.02 5.62 2.84
N VAL A 75 16.36 6.22 1.86
CA VAL A 75 14.95 5.96 1.53
C VAL A 75 14.73 4.49 1.13
N GLU A 76 15.55 3.94 0.25
CA GLU A 76 15.44 2.54 -0.17
C GLU A 76 15.65 1.57 1.01
N SER A 77 16.58 1.87 1.91
CA SER A 77 16.85 1.06 3.10
C SER A 77 15.66 1.04 4.06
N VAL A 78 15.06 2.19 4.37
CA VAL A 78 13.91 2.24 5.29
C VAL A 78 12.66 1.62 4.66
N ILE A 79 12.46 1.75 3.34
CA ILE A 79 11.38 1.04 2.64
C ILE A 79 11.57 -0.46 2.79
N LEU A 80 12.77 -0.99 2.53
CA LEU A 80 13.06 -2.41 2.65
C LEU A 80 12.81 -2.94 4.05
N GLY A 81 13.34 -2.25 5.07
CA GLY A 81 13.21 -2.66 6.46
C GLY A 81 11.75 -2.63 6.95
N ALA A 82 11.06 -1.52 6.73
CA ALA A 82 9.67 -1.37 7.13
C ALA A 82 8.74 -2.33 6.37
N SER A 83 9.04 -2.64 5.10
CA SER A 83 8.31 -3.66 4.33
C SER A 83 8.45 -5.06 4.94
N ARG A 84 9.65 -5.44 5.38
CA ARG A 84 9.88 -6.72 6.07
C ARG A 84 9.13 -6.80 7.39
N ILE A 85 9.12 -5.71 8.15
CA ILE A 85 8.39 -5.62 9.41
C ILE A 85 6.88 -5.72 9.17
N ALA A 86 6.34 -4.97 8.21
CA ALA A 86 4.93 -5.02 7.86
C ALA A 86 4.49 -6.43 7.39
N ALA A 87 5.32 -7.10 6.58
CA ALA A 87 5.08 -8.48 6.16
C ALA A 87 5.09 -9.47 7.33
N SER A 88 6.01 -9.31 8.31
CA SER A 88 6.02 -10.13 9.51
C SER A 88 4.78 -9.91 10.36
N LEU A 89 4.39 -8.66 10.60
CA LEU A 89 3.16 -8.32 11.34
C LEU A 89 1.91 -8.93 10.67
N LEU A 90 1.85 -8.89 9.34
CA LEU A 90 0.75 -9.50 8.58
C LEU A 90 0.73 -11.03 8.74
N LYS A 91 1.88 -11.67 8.60
CA LYS A 91 2.04 -13.13 8.75
C LYS A 91 1.63 -13.59 10.15
N ASP A 92 1.94 -12.80 11.17
CA ASP A 92 1.61 -13.08 12.56
C ASP A 92 0.15 -12.74 12.92
N GLY A 93 -0.65 -12.28 11.95
CA GLY A 93 -2.03 -11.85 12.18
C GLY A 93 -2.15 -10.56 13.00
N ARG A 94 -1.09 -9.78 13.08
CA ARG A 94 -0.97 -8.53 13.85
C ARG A 94 -1.06 -7.27 12.97
N LEU A 95 -1.54 -7.40 11.74
CA LEU A 95 -1.77 -6.28 10.82
C LEU A 95 -3.12 -6.45 10.13
N SER A 96 -4.02 -5.48 10.32
CA SER A 96 -5.33 -5.41 9.69
C SER A 96 -5.42 -4.28 8.65
N GLY A 97 -4.44 -3.38 8.61
CA GLY A 97 -4.36 -2.29 7.66
C GLY A 97 -3.16 -1.39 7.92
N ILE A 98 -2.82 -0.55 6.96
CA ILE A 98 -1.68 0.38 7.04
C ILE A 98 -2.09 1.77 6.58
N VAL A 99 -1.71 2.78 7.33
CA VAL A 99 -1.84 4.19 6.97
C VAL A 99 -0.48 4.88 7.03
N SER A 100 -0.24 5.79 6.11
CA SER A 100 0.96 6.64 6.13
C SER A 100 0.58 8.08 5.81
N VAL A 101 1.38 9.02 6.33
CA VAL A 101 1.21 10.45 6.14
C VAL A 101 2.53 11.08 5.75
N GLY A 102 2.51 11.96 4.73
CA GLY A 102 3.76 12.64 4.35
C GLY A 102 3.69 13.58 3.18
N GLY A 103 4.76 14.36 3.04
CA GLY A 103 5.13 15.11 1.83
C GLY A 103 5.73 14.20 0.77
N GLY A 104 6.45 14.73 -0.21
CA GLY A 104 7.01 13.96 -1.33
C GLY A 104 7.79 12.71 -0.91
N THR A 105 8.78 12.87 -0.01
CA THR A 105 9.62 11.73 0.45
C THR A 105 8.82 10.76 1.31
N GLY A 106 8.02 11.26 2.27
CA GLY A 106 7.17 10.42 3.12
C GLY A 106 6.15 9.63 2.28
N THR A 107 5.58 10.26 1.24
CA THR A 107 4.72 9.58 0.28
C THR A 107 5.45 8.44 -0.44
N HIS A 108 6.67 8.70 -0.93
CA HIS A 108 7.46 7.67 -1.61
C HIS A 108 7.77 6.49 -0.69
N ILE A 109 8.15 6.75 0.56
CA ILE A 109 8.40 5.71 1.57
C ILE A 109 7.12 4.94 1.87
N GLY A 110 6.03 5.62 2.26
CA GLY A 110 4.76 4.97 2.59
C GLY A 110 4.21 4.11 1.46
N MET A 111 4.21 4.64 0.23
CA MET A 111 3.78 3.90 -0.97
C MET A 111 4.68 2.70 -1.26
N GLY A 112 6.00 2.85 -1.10
CA GLY A 112 6.95 1.74 -1.25
C GLY A 112 6.65 0.58 -0.30
N ILE A 113 6.37 0.88 0.97
CA ILE A 113 5.99 -0.11 1.98
C ILE A 113 4.63 -0.73 1.65
N MET A 114 3.63 0.07 1.29
CA MET A 114 2.29 -0.41 0.94
C MET A 114 2.30 -1.35 -0.27
N ARG A 115 3.16 -1.09 -1.26
CA ARG A 115 3.31 -1.96 -2.44
C ARG A 115 3.85 -3.34 -2.11
N SER A 116 4.58 -3.51 -1.01
CA SER A 116 5.08 -4.82 -0.58
C SER A 116 3.99 -5.71 0.03
N LEU A 117 2.86 -5.13 0.40
CA LEU A 117 1.75 -5.87 0.99
C LEU A 117 0.83 -6.47 -0.09
N PRO A 118 0.24 -7.65 0.17
CA PRO A 118 -0.63 -8.31 -0.79
C PRO A 118 -1.94 -7.55 -1.02
N LEU A 119 -2.65 -7.94 -2.08
CA LEU A 119 -4.00 -7.48 -2.38
C LEU A 119 -4.95 -7.74 -1.21
N GLY A 120 -5.85 -6.80 -0.95
CA GLY A 120 -6.90 -6.91 0.08
C GLY A 120 -6.46 -6.48 1.48
N VAL A 121 -5.16 -6.28 1.74
CA VAL A 121 -4.73 -5.58 2.97
C VAL A 121 -5.08 -4.09 2.82
N PRO A 122 -5.89 -3.51 3.69
CA PRO A 122 -6.23 -2.08 3.66
C PRO A 122 -5.00 -1.17 3.68
N LYS A 123 -4.87 -0.28 2.69
CA LYS A 123 -3.74 0.63 2.52
C LYS A 123 -4.24 2.04 2.23
N LEU A 124 -3.84 3.01 3.03
CA LEU A 124 -4.23 4.40 2.85
C LEU A 124 -3.04 5.36 3.01
N MET A 125 -2.78 6.15 1.98
CA MET A 125 -1.75 7.19 1.99
C MET A 125 -2.36 8.58 2.04
N VAL A 126 -2.05 9.38 3.06
CA VAL A 126 -2.35 10.82 3.10
C VAL A 126 -1.14 11.59 2.59
N SER A 127 -1.32 12.30 1.48
CA SER A 127 -0.19 12.88 0.74
C SER A 127 -0.42 14.31 0.30
N THR A 128 0.62 15.16 0.45
CA THR A 128 0.62 16.52 -0.10
C THR A 128 0.74 16.54 -1.63
N VAL A 129 1.21 15.43 -2.22
CA VAL A 129 1.41 15.32 -3.68
C VAL A 129 0.37 14.44 -4.36
N ALA A 130 -0.72 14.08 -3.66
CA ALA A 130 -1.79 13.23 -4.18
C ALA A 130 -2.52 13.80 -5.41
N SER A 131 -2.45 15.10 -5.65
CA SER A 131 -2.99 15.75 -6.83
C SER A 131 -2.11 15.64 -8.09
N ARG A 132 -0.92 15.04 -7.97
CA ARG A 132 0.00 14.79 -9.09
C ARG A 132 -0.23 13.39 -9.66
N ASP A 133 0.47 13.06 -10.75
CA ASP A 133 0.50 11.70 -11.27
C ASP A 133 1.09 10.73 -10.22
N MET A 134 0.25 9.84 -9.72
CA MET A 134 0.58 8.82 -8.72
C MET A 134 0.73 7.42 -9.34
N SER A 135 0.55 7.27 -10.64
CA SER A 135 0.51 5.98 -11.32
C SER A 135 1.72 5.10 -10.99
N ARG A 136 2.93 5.65 -11.07
CA ARG A 136 4.18 4.94 -10.75
C ARG A 136 4.32 4.57 -9.27
N LEU A 137 3.70 5.34 -8.38
CA LEU A 137 3.74 5.09 -6.94
C LEU A 137 2.69 4.05 -6.51
N ILE A 138 1.53 4.08 -7.13
CA ILE A 138 0.45 3.09 -6.90
C ILE A 138 0.84 1.75 -7.55
N GLY A 139 1.34 1.79 -8.79
CA GLY A 139 1.63 0.59 -9.58
C GLY A 139 0.38 -0.25 -9.79
N THR A 140 0.48 -1.53 -9.44
CA THR A 140 -0.60 -2.53 -9.58
C THR A 140 -1.41 -2.75 -8.30
N LYS A 141 -1.18 -1.95 -7.24
CA LYS A 141 -1.72 -2.22 -5.91
C LYS A 141 -3.01 -1.44 -5.60
N ASP A 142 -3.85 -2.02 -4.77
CA ASP A 142 -5.11 -1.48 -4.25
C ASP A 142 -4.87 -0.44 -3.13
N ILE A 143 -4.18 0.66 -3.44
CA ILE A 143 -3.84 1.71 -2.49
C ILE A 143 -4.84 2.87 -2.60
N ALA A 144 -5.50 3.22 -1.50
CA ALA A 144 -6.28 4.45 -1.39
C ALA A 144 -5.33 5.64 -1.14
N VAL A 145 -5.55 6.74 -1.85
CA VAL A 145 -4.77 7.97 -1.70
C VAL A 145 -5.69 9.12 -1.35
N MET A 146 -5.37 9.83 -0.26
CA MET A 146 -6.10 11.00 0.19
C MET A 146 -5.21 12.25 0.11
N HIS A 147 -5.70 13.28 -0.58
CA HIS A 147 -4.99 14.56 -0.66
C HIS A 147 -5.09 15.31 0.66
N SER A 148 -3.95 15.76 1.18
CA SER A 148 -3.90 16.55 2.43
C SER A 148 -4.45 17.97 2.28
N VAL A 149 -4.62 18.44 1.04
CA VAL A 149 -5.08 19.79 0.65
C VAL A 149 -4.11 20.90 1.07
N VAL A 150 -3.71 20.86 2.34
CA VAL A 150 -2.67 21.74 2.90
C VAL A 150 -1.36 20.97 3.07
N ASP A 151 -0.27 21.68 3.23
CA ASP A 151 1.00 21.04 3.60
C ASP A 151 0.89 20.41 5.00
N ILE A 152 1.62 19.32 5.19
CA ILE A 152 1.68 18.58 6.44
C ILE A 152 2.85 19.16 7.24
N LEU A 153 2.55 20.22 7.99
CA LEU A 153 3.52 20.96 8.80
C LEU A 153 2.83 21.41 10.11
N GLY A 154 2.70 20.47 11.02
CA GLY A 154 1.94 20.62 12.24
C GLY A 154 0.41 20.51 12.03
N LEU A 155 -0.32 20.54 13.13
CA LEU A 155 -1.76 20.35 13.16
C LEU A 155 -2.49 21.69 13.12
N ASN A 156 -3.42 21.82 12.16
CA ASN A 156 -4.35 22.93 12.02
C ASN A 156 -5.78 22.41 11.79
N PRO A 157 -6.82 23.23 11.81
CA PRO A 157 -8.21 22.75 11.64
C PRO A 157 -8.44 21.95 10.36
N ILE A 158 -7.76 22.28 9.26
CA ILE A 158 -7.89 21.58 7.97
C ILE A 158 -7.19 20.22 8.04
N SER A 159 -5.91 20.21 8.45
CA SER A 159 -5.15 18.96 8.57
C SER A 159 -5.79 17.99 9.56
N ARG A 160 -6.27 18.47 10.72
CA ARG A 160 -7.02 17.65 11.69
C ARG A 160 -8.25 16.99 11.06
N LYS A 161 -9.04 17.73 10.29
CA LYS A 161 -10.22 17.17 9.62
C LYS A 161 -9.86 16.09 8.60
N ILE A 162 -8.83 16.31 7.82
CA ILE A 162 -8.37 15.34 6.80
C ILE A 162 -7.80 14.09 7.45
N LEU A 163 -6.94 14.27 8.47
CA LEU A 163 -6.35 13.14 9.20
C LEU A 163 -7.39 12.32 9.97
N SER A 164 -8.42 12.98 10.55
CA SER A 164 -9.56 12.30 11.18
C SER A 164 -10.36 11.49 10.15
N ASN A 165 -10.59 12.04 8.95
CA ASN A 165 -11.25 11.31 7.86
C ASN A 165 -10.39 10.10 7.40
N ALA A 166 -9.07 10.26 7.32
CA ALA A 166 -8.16 9.18 6.97
C ALA A 166 -8.18 8.06 8.02
N ALA A 167 -8.15 8.42 9.31
CA ALA A 167 -8.27 7.47 10.41
C ALA A 167 -9.61 6.71 10.35
N ALA A 168 -10.72 7.42 10.10
CA ALA A 168 -12.04 6.79 9.96
C ALA A 168 -12.10 5.84 8.74
N ALA A 169 -11.51 6.23 7.62
CA ALA A 169 -11.47 5.41 6.41
C ALA A 169 -10.68 4.13 6.64
N ILE A 170 -9.44 4.22 7.14
CA ILE A 170 -8.62 3.03 7.36
C ILE A 170 -9.18 2.14 8.48
N ALA A 171 -9.78 2.70 9.53
CA ALA A 171 -10.45 1.94 10.58
C ALA A 171 -11.65 1.15 10.01
N GLY A 172 -12.47 1.76 9.16
CA GLY A 172 -13.58 1.09 8.47
C GLY A 172 -13.11 -0.05 7.59
N MET A 173 -12.07 0.17 6.79
CA MET A 173 -11.45 -0.85 5.94
C MET A 173 -10.85 -1.99 6.78
N ALA A 174 -10.15 -1.68 7.88
CA ALA A 174 -9.50 -2.66 8.74
C ALA A 174 -10.49 -3.51 9.57
N LYS A 175 -11.69 -2.98 9.86
CA LYS A 175 -12.79 -3.72 10.51
C LYS A 175 -13.46 -4.72 9.58
N ASP A 176 -13.37 -4.53 8.27
CA ASP A 176 -13.86 -5.49 7.30
C ASP A 176 -12.89 -6.66 7.16
N SER A 177 -13.18 -7.73 7.86
CA SER A 177 -12.33 -8.93 7.88
C SER A 177 -12.59 -9.88 6.71
N ARG A 178 -13.42 -9.49 5.74
CA ARG A 178 -13.69 -10.33 4.57
C ARG A 178 -12.41 -10.55 3.77
N LYS A 179 -12.08 -11.81 3.57
CA LYS A 179 -10.94 -12.20 2.71
C LYS A 179 -11.42 -12.42 1.29
N ILE A 180 -10.53 -12.21 0.33
CA ILE A 180 -10.76 -12.71 -1.03
C ILE A 180 -10.81 -14.23 -0.93
N GLN A 181 -12.02 -14.79 -1.04
CA GLN A 181 -12.25 -16.23 -1.00
C GLN A 181 -13.07 -16.60 -2.21
N SER A 182 -12.59 -17.57 -2.96
CA SER A 182 -13.38 -18.27 -3.96
C SER A 182 -13.26 -19.77 -3.71
N GLN A 183 -14.38 -20.48 -3.81
CA GLN A 183 -14.41 -21.94 -3.86
C GLN A 183 -14.12 -22.46 -5.27
N LYS A 184 -14.07 -21.56 -6.25
CA LYS A 184 -13.83 -21.86 -7.66
C LYS A 184 -12.45 -21.37 -8.06
N MET A 185 -11.89 -21.98 -9.09
CA MET A 185 -10.69 -21.46 -9.72
C MET A 185 -10.98 -20.09 -10.36
N ILE A 186 -10.08 -19.13 -10.12
CA ILE A 186 -10.15 -17.80 -10.71
C ILE A 186 -9.30 -17.80 -11.97
N VAL A 187 -9.90 -17.44 -13.10
CA VAL A 187 -9.26 -17.32 -14.41
C VAL A 187 -9.05 -15.84 -14.74
N GLY A 188 -7.81 -15.41 -14.91
CA GLY A 188 -7.48 -14.10 -15.47
C GLY A 188 -7.86 -14.06 -16.96
N LEU A 189 -8.53 -13.01 -17.37
CA LEU A 189 -8.93 -12.82 -18.78
C LEU A 189 -8.46 -11.43 -19.24
N THR A 190 -7.50 -11.39 -20.17
CA THR A 190 -7.12 -10.12 -20.78
C THR A 190 -8.12 -9.70 -21.84
N SER A 191 -8.42 -8.41 -21.92
CA SER A 191 -9.28 -7.85 -22.94
C SER A 191 -8.85 -6.44 -23.33
N PHE A 192 -9.22 -6.02 -24.54
CA PHE A 192 -9.01 -4.69 -25.06
C PHE A 192 -10.27 -4.20 -25.80
N GLY A 193 -10.45 -2.88 -25.93
CA GLY A 193 -11.71 -2.28 -26.34
C GLY A 193 -12.40 -2.92 -27.55
N PHE A 194 -11.68 -3.19 -28.62
CA PHE A 194 -12.27 -3.75 -29.88
C PHE A 194 -12.47 -5.27 -29.85
N ILE A 195 -11.99 -6.00 -28.84
CA ILE A 195 -12.27 -7.45 -28.67
C ILE A 195 -13.25 -7.72 -27.53
N THR A 196 -13.86 -6.70 -26.95
CA THR A 196 -14.76 -6.82 -25.78
C THR A 196 -15.88 -7.83 -26.00
N GLU A 197 -16.49 -7.87 -27.19
CA GLU A 197 -17.57 -8.82 -27.50
C GLU A 197 -17.08 -10.28 -27.44
N GLY A 198 -15.89 -10.55 -27.98
CA GLY A 198 -15.24 -11.87 -27.89
C GLY A 198 -14.90 -12.24 -26.46
N ALA A 199 -14.32 -11.30 -25.69
CA ALA A 199 -13.98 -11.48 -24.29
C ALA A 199 -15.22 -11.79 -23.43
N MET A 200 -16.35 -11.13 -23.67
CA MET A 200 -17.62 -11.40 -22.98
C MET A 200 -18.15 -12.80 -23.28
N LYS A 201 -18.03 -13.30 -24.52
CA LYS A 201 -18.41 -14.68 -24.87
C LYS A 201 -17.54 -15.70 -24.16
N VAL A 202 -16.21 -15.48 -24.11
CA VAL A 202 -15.26 -16.32 -23.38
C VAL A 202 -15.57 -16.31 -21.89
N LYS A 203 -15.75 -15.14 -21.30
CA LYS A 203 -16.13 -14.97 -19.88
C LYS A 203 -17.39 -15.79 -19.56
N SER A 204 -18.46 -15.60 -20.32
CA SER A 204 -19.72 -16.33 -20.12
C SER A 204 -19.54 -17.86 -20.22
N LYS A 205 -18.71 -18.33 -21.15
CA LYS A 205 -18.42 -19.76 -21.30
C LYS A 205 -17.66 -20.30 -20.10
N LEU A 206 -16.64 -19.60 -19.62
CA LEU A 206 -15.89 -20.00 -18.44
C LEU A 206 -16.76 -20.03 -17.19
N GLU A 207 -17.58 -19.00 -16.96
CA GLU A 207 -18.49 -18.93 -15.82
C GLU A 207 -19.53 -20.06 -15.85
N SER A 208 -20.09 -20.37 -17.03
CA SER A 208 -21.00 -21.51 -17.20
C SER A 208 -20.33 -22.87 -16.99
N SER A 209 -18.99 -22.92 -17.09
CA SER A 209 -18.18 -24.11 -16.83
C SER A 209 -17.71 -24.21 -15.38
N GLY A 210 -18.15 -23.27 -14.50
CA GLY A 210 -17.90 -23.33 -13.07
C GLY A 210 -16.68 -22.53 -12.57
N TYR A 211 -16.04 -21.73 -13.43
CA TYR A 211 -14.93 -20.85 -13.05
C TYR A 211 -15.43 -19.47 -12.62
N GLU A 212 -14.61 -18.74 -11.86
CA GLU A 212 -14.72 -17.30 -11.70
C GLU A 212 -13.76 -16.59 -12.65
N VAL A 213 -14.17 -15.46 -13.23
CA VAL A 213 -13.36 -14.75 -14.22
C VAL A 213 -13.03 -13.34 -13.73
N ALA A 214 -11.74 -13.05 -13.63
CA ALA A 214 -11.20 -11.72 -13.34
C ALA A 214 -10.72 -11.08 -14.66
N PRO A 215 -11.44 -10.07 -15.19
CA PRO A 215 -11.02 -9.38 -16.43
C PRO A 215 -9.94 -8.34 -16.14
N PHE A 216 -8.95 -8.25 -17.04
CA PHE A 216 -7.89 -7.26 -17.03
C PHE A 216 -7.85 -6.51 -18.34
N HIS A 217 -7.68 -5.20 -18.27
CA HIS A 217 -7.54 -4.37 -19.46
C HIS A 217 -6.07 -4.38 -19.91
N ALA A 218 -5.81 -4.93 -21.10
CA ALA A 218 -4.46 -5.07 -21.65
C ALA A 218 -3.91 -3.74 -22.17
N ASN A 219 -3.54 -2.84 -21.27
CA ASN A 219 -2.97 -1.51 -21.55
C ASN A 219 -1.67 -1.23 -20.79
N GLY A 220 -0.88 -2.28 -20.50
CA GLY A 220 0.37 -2.24 -19.76
C GLY A 220 0.17 -2.50 -18.26
N THR A 221 -0.63 -1.70 -17.58
CA THR A 221 -0.85 -1.87 -16.12
C THR A 221 -1.77 -3.03 -15.77
N GLY A 222 -2.70 -3.40 -16.64
CA GLY A 222 -3.65 -4.49 -16.40
C GLY A 222 -2.99 -5.85 -16.42
N GLY A 223 -2.11 -6.14 -17.38
CA GLY A 223 -1.34 -7.38 -17.43
C GLY A 223 -0.37 -7.50 -16.25
N MET A 224 0.35 -6.42 -15.92
CA MET A 224 1.21 -6.39 -14.73
C MET A 224 0.42 -6.69 -13.44
N ALA A 225 -0.81 -6.16 -13.33
CA ALA A 225 -1.68 -6.46 -12.18
C ALA A 225 -2.12 -7.93 -12.16
N MET A 226 -2.40 -8.51 -13.33
CA MET A 226 -2.71 -9.93 -13.44
C MET A 226 -1.53 -10.81 -13.02
N GLU A 227 -0.32 -10.51 -13.50
CA GLU A 227 0.91 -11.21 -13.13
C GLU A 227 1.16 -11.16 -11.61
N ASP A 228 1.02 -10.00 -11.01
CA ASP A 228 1.11 -9.80 -9.56
C ASP A 228 0.13 -10.71 -8.78
N LEU A 229 -1.09 -10.89 -9.29
CA LEU A 229 -2.11 -11.75 -8.67
C LEU A 229 -1.87 -13.24 -8.92
N ILE A 230 -1.20 -13.60 -10.02
CA ILE A 230 -0.71 -14.95 -10.27
C ILE A 230 0.38 -15.30 -9.26
N GLU A 231 1.38 -14.42 -9.07
CA GLU A 231 2.44 -14.61 -8.09
C GLU A 231 1.90 -14.74 -6.65
N GLN A 232 0.84 -14.02 -6.32
CA GLN A 232 0.16 -14.13 -5.03
C GLN A 232 -0.74 -15.37 -4.91
N GLY A 233 -0.88 -16.19 -5.97
CA GLY A 233 -1.73 -17.38 -5.99
C GLY A 233 -3.23 -17.10 -5.99
N VAL A 234 -3.65 -15.86 -6.29
CA VAL A 234 -5.06 -15.46 -6.40
C VAL A 234 -5.65 -15.93 -7.73
N ILE A 235 -4.89 -15.81 -8.82
CA ILE A 235 -5.26 -16.28 -10.15
C ILE A 235 -4.63 -17.64 -10.41
N ASN A 236 -5.44 -18.60 -10.85
CA ASN A 236 -5.06 -20.00 -11.03
C ASN A 236 -4.78 -20.37 -12.50
N ALA A 237 -5.39 -19.66 -13.44
CA ALA A 237 -5.23 -19.86 -14.87
C ALA A 237 -5.45 -18.55 -15.62
N VAL A 238 -4.99 -18.47 -16.86
CA VAL A 238 -5.11 -17.27 -17.70
C VAL A 238 -5.66 -17.64 -19.07
N VAL A 239 -6.55 -16.79 -19.56
CA VAL A 239 -6.93 -16.72 -20.98
C VAL A 239 -6.50 -15.36 -21.51
N ASP A 240 -5.42 -15.33 -22.25
CA ASP A 240 -4.88 -14.10 -22.82
C ASP A 240 -5.42 -13.92 -24.26
N LEU A 241 -6.35 -13.00 -24.42
CA LEU A 241 -6.95 -12.66 -25.72
C LEU A 241 -6.28 -11.43 -26.35
N ALA A 242 -5.49 -10.69 -25.60
CA ALA A 242 -4.92 -9.44 -26.03
C ALA A 242 -3.45 -9.32 -25.61
N LEU A 243 -2.55 -9.88 -26.41
CA LEU A 243 -1.10 -9.81 -26.20
C LEU A 243 -0.51 -8.39 -26.42
N HIS A 244 -1.30 -7.34 -26.17
CA HIS A 244 -0.93 -5.95 -26.49
C HIS A 244 0.29 -5.46 -25.69
N GLU A 245 0.45 -5.96 -24.48
CA GLU A 245 1.51 -5.53 -23.55
C GLU A 245 2.92 -5.97 -24.00
N PHE A 246 3.02 -7.09 -24.71
CA PHE A 246 4.27 -7.50 -25.33
C PHE A 246 4.78 -6.50 -26.39
N PRO A 247 3.96 -6.08 -27.36
CA PRO A 247 4.34 -5.01 -28.29
C PRO A 247 4.69 -3.70 -27.59
N ASP A 248 3.89 -3.26 -26.60
CA ASP A 248 4.11 -2.00 -25.88
C ASP A 248 5.42 -1.98 -25.08
N SER A 249 5.97 -3.15 -24.71
CA SER A 249 7.25 -3.25 -24.03
C SER A 249 8.45 -3.20 -24.98
N LEU A 250 8.23 -3.36 -26.29
CA LEU A 250 9.26 -3.43 -27.32
C LEU A 250 9.43 -2.13 -28.12
N TYR A 251 8.47 -1.21 -28.04
CA TYR A 251 8.41 0.07 -28.72
C TYR A 251 8.23 1.23 -27.76
#